data_42244c99e168bbb76b45cb30d3674923
#
_entry.id   42244c99e168bbb76b45cb30d3674923
#
_cell.length_a   1.000
_cell.length_b   1.000
_cell.length_c   1.000
_cell.angle_alpha   90.00
_cell.angle_beta   90.00
_cell.angle_gamma   90.00
#
_symmetry.space_group_name_H-M   'P 1'
#
loop_
_entity.id
_entity.type
_entity.pdbx_description
1 polymer ?
#
loop_
_entity_poly.entity_id
_entity_poly.type
_entity_poly.pdbx_seq_one_letter_code
_entity_poly.pdbx_strand_id
1 'polypeptide(L)'
;MEADFVIIGAGSAGSAMAYRLSESGASVLVIEHGGTDVGPFIQMPAALSYPMNMSHYDWGYQSEPEPHLDNRRLATPRGKVIGGSSSINGMVYVRGHARDFDTWAEMGAEGWSYADVLPYYKRMETWHDGGHGGDPEWRGTNGPLHVTRGPRKNPLFQAFVDAGRQAGYETTDDYNGEKQEGFGPMEQTVYKGRRWSAANAYLRPALKRDNCDIIRGLVDKIDIEDGRATGVRLADGTFIRANREVVLSAGSINSPKILLQSGVGPADELSALGIEVKADRPGVGKNLQDHLEVYMQFASKLPITLYKYWNLISKAVIGARWLFTKTGLGASNQFESAAFIRSKAGLEYPDIQYHFLPIAVRYDGKAAAEGHGFQAHTGPMRSISRGEVTLKSKDPTEAPRIFFNYMSQEKDWDEFRTCIRLTREIFGQDA
;
A
#
# COMPACT_ATOMS: atom_id res chain seq x y z
N MET A 1 -12.26 26.12 14.89
CA MET A 1 -11.07 26.12 14.00
C MET A 1 -11.53 26.23 12.57
N GLU A 2 -10.72 26.84 11.69
CA GLU A 2 -10.99 26.94 10.26
C GLU A 2 -9.71 26.92 9.43
N ALA A 3 -9.83 26.52 8.18
CA ALA A 3 -8.76 26.58 7.18
C ALA A 3 -9.36 26.69 5.77
N ASP A 4 -8.57 27.10 4.78
CA ASP A 4 -9.02 27.04 3.37
C ASP A 4 -9.32 25.59 2.97
N PHE A 5 -8.41 24.69 3.26
CA PHE A 5 -8.55 23.27 3.00
C PHE A 5 -8.49 22.46 4.30
N VAL A 6 -9.50 21.63 4.54
CA VAL A 6 -9.52 20.66 5.63
C VAL A 6 -9.33 19.26 5.05
N ILE A 7 -8.22 18.61 5.39
CA ILE A 7 -7.83 17.30 4.86
C ILE A 7 -8.12 16.22 5.91
N ILE A 8 -8.94 15.25 5.55
CA ILE A 8 -9.27 14.10 6.39
C ILE A 8 -8.30 12.95 6.11
N GLY A 9 -7.45 12.63 7.06
CA GLY A 9 -6.44 11.58 6.99
C GLY A 9 -5.06 12.07 6.56
N ALA A 10 -4.04 11.82 7.39
CA ALA A 10 -2.62 12.09 7.11
C ALA A 10 -1.91 10.89 6.47
N GLY A 11 -2.63 10.09 5.67
CA GLY A 11 -2.10 8.97 4.90
C GLY A 11 -1.33 9.41 3.64
N SER A 12 -1.12 8.49 2.71
CA SER A 12 -0.34 8.76 1.48
C SER A 12 -0.90 9.92 0.68
N ALA A 13 -2.20 9.92 0.40
CA ALA A 13 -2.86 10.96 -0.37
C ALA A 13 -2.95 12.28 0.39
N GLY A 14 -3.43 12.25 1.66
CA GLY A 14 -3.59 13.47 2.45
C GLY A 14 -2.27 14.19 2.74
N SER A 15 -1.19 13.45 2.96
CA SER A 15 0.15 14.04 3.12
C SER A 15 0.62 14.75 1.85
N ALA A 16 0.38 14.16 0.67
CA ALA A 16 0.72 14.78 -0.61
C ALA A 16 -0.13 16.02 -0.89
N MET A 17 -1.44 15.96 -0.59
CA MET A 17 -2.34 17.10 -0.71
C MET A 17 -1.94 18.24 0.23
N ALA A 18 -1.65 17.94 1.50
CA ALA A 18 -1.17 18.94 2.47
C ALA A 18 0.09 19.65 1.96
N TYR A 19 1.04 18.89 1.43
CA TYR A 19 2.27 19.43 0.88
C TYR A 19 2.01 20.35 -0.31
N ARG A 20 1.18 19.95 -1.25
CA ARG A 20 0.92 20.72 -2.49
C ARG A 20 0.02 21.92 -2.27
N LEU A 21 -1.04 21.78 -1.48
CA LEU A 21 -1.95 22.89 -1.20
C LEU A 21 -1.28 23.98 -0.36
N SER A 22 -0.47 23.62 0.63
CA SER A 22 0.27 24.61 1.42
C SER A 22 1.37 25.33 0.62
N GLU A 23 1.89 24.74 -0.48
CA GLU A 23 2.80 25.44 -1.42
C GLU A 23 2.14 26.65 -2.09
N SER A 24 0.83 26.61 -2.29
CA SER A 24 0.07 27.70 -2.92
C SER A 24 -0.18 28.93 -2.00
N GLY A 25 0.22 28.85 -0.72
CA GLY A 25 -0.07 29.86 0.28
C GLY A 25 -1.44 29.70 0.97
N ALA A 26 -2.25 28.72 0.56
CA ALA A 26 -3.53 28.44 1.22
C ALA A 26 -3.32 27.87 2.63
N SER A 27 -4.22 28.18 3.56
CA SER A 27 -4.23 27.57 4.88
C SER A 27 -4.75 26.14 4.83
N VAL A 28 -4.00 25.20 5.42
CA VAL A 28 -4.28 23.77 5.38
C VAL A 28 -4.34 23.19 6.79
N LEU A 29 -5.43 22.51 7.12
CA LEU A 29 -5.55 21.77 8.37
C LEU A 29 -5.76 20.29 8.08
N VAL A 30 -4.84 19.44 8.54
CA VAL A 30 -4.92 17.99 8.43
C VAL A 30 -5.51 17.39 9.70
N ILE A 31 -6.44 16.45 9.58
CA ILE A 31 -7.04 15.72 10.70
C ILE A 31 -6.56 14.27 10.62
N GLU A 32 -5.90 13.77 11.66
CA GLU A 32 -5.45 12.37 11.76
C GLU A 32 -5.91 11.76 13.09
N HIS A 33 -6.47 10.56 13.02
CA HIS A 33 -6.88 9.86 14.24
C HIS A 33 -5.71 9.18 14.94
N GLY A 34 -4.77 8.64 14.17
CA GLY A 34 -3.62 7.90 14.66
C GLY A 34 -2.58 8.76 15.39
N GLY A 35 -1.66 8.07 16.02
CA GLY A 35 -0.54 8.69 16.73
C GLY A 35 0.65 8.98 15.82
N THR A 36 1.79 9.22 16.46
CA THR A 36 3.07 9.48 15.80
C THR A 36 3.65 8.21 15.19
N ASP A 37 4.34 8.36 14.04
CA ASP A 37 5.11 7.31 13.38
C ASP A 37 6.59 7.26 13.84
N VAL A 38 6.93 8.01 14.88
CA VAL A 38 8.27 7.99 15.48
C VAL A 38 8.44 6.72 16.30
N GLY A 39 9.42 5.91 15.93
CA GLY A 39 9.73 4.68 16.65
C GLY A 39 10.44 3.63 15.78
N PRO A 40 11.21 2.72 16.41
CA PRO A 40 12.02 1.75 15.67
C PRO A 40 11.16 0.77 14.85
N PHE A 41 10.00 0.38 15.31
CA PHE A 41 9.13 -0.57 14.59
C PHE A 41 8.57 -0.02 13.28
N ILE A 42 8.34 1.29 13.18
CA ILE A 42 7.94 1.92 11.94
C ILE A 42 9.16 2.28 11.09
N GLN A 43 10.18 2.91 11.70
CA GLN A 43 11.28 3.51 10.97
C GLN A 43 12.33 2.49 10.47
N MET A 44 12.43 1.30 11.10
CA MET A 44 13.34 0.23 10.69
C MET A 44 12.71 -0.63 9.60
N PRO A 45 13.22 -0.65 8.37
CA PRO A 45 12.59 -1.38 7.27
C PRO A 45 12.36 -2.86 7.54
N ALA A 46 13.33 -3.56 8.13
CA ALA A 46 13.20 -5.00 8.44
C ALA A 46 12.15 -5.31 9.53
N ALA A 47 11.63 -4.29 10.23
CA ALA A 47 10.59 -4.46 11.24
C ALA A 47 9.17 -4.39 10.69
N LEU A 48 8.98 -4.40 9.37
CA LEU A 48 7.71 -4.13 8.67
C LEU A 48 6.51 -4.95 9.18
N SER A 49 6.70 -6.19 9.63
CA SER A 49 5.63 -7.04 10.13
C SER A 49 5.13 -6.65 11.54
N TYR A 50 5.90 -5.88 12.31
CA TYR A 50 5.48 -5.51 13.67
C TYR A 50 4.35 -4.47 13.67
N PRO A 51 4.47 -3.30 13.00
CA PRO A 51 3.45 -2.26 13.11
C PRO A 51 2.09 -2.69 12.54
N MET A 52 2.05 -3.54 11.52
CA MET A 52 0.79 -4.05 10.96
C MET A 52 0.06 -5.05 11.87
N ASN A 53 0.70 -5.51 12.95
CA ASN A 53 0.13 -6.40 13.96
C ASN A 53 0.03 -5.74 15.35
N MET A 54 0.20 -4.41 15.42
CA MET A 54 0.12 -3.65 16.68
C MET A 54 -1.09 -2.72 16.66
N SER A 55 -2.05 -2.91 17.55
CA SER A 55 -3.29 -2.10 17.66
C SER A 55 -3.04 -0.60 17.84
N HIS A 56 -1.83 -0.22 18.26
CA HIS A 56 -1.41 1.17 18.37
C HIS A 56 -1.24 1.83 16.98
N TYR A 57 -0.79 1.07 15.97
CA TYR A 57 -0.49 1.56 14.63
C TYR A 57 -1.47 1.07 13.56
N ASP A 58 -2.29 0.10 13.89
CA ASP A 58 -3.25 -0.53 12.98
C ASP A 58 -4.68 -0.34 13.47
N TRP A 59 -5.62 -0.16 12.55
CA TRP A 59 -7.05 -0.10 12.85
C TRP A 59 -7.60 -1.45 13.32
N GLY A 60 -6.91 -2.56 13.03
CA GLY A 60 -7.32 -3.91 13.41
C GLY A 60 -8.53 -4.41 12.63
N TYR A 61 -8.73 -3.94 11.41
CA TYR A 61 -9.83 -4.37 10.56
C TYR A 61 -9.70 -5.83 10.15
N GLN A 62 -10.86 -6.48 10.04
CA GLN A 62 -11.01 -7.82 9.49
C GLN A 62 -12.13 -7.82 8.46
N SER A 63 -12.00 -8.66 7.44
CA SER A 63 -13.10 -8.89 6.51
C SER A 63 -14.31 -9.51 7.21
N GLU A 64 -15.48 -9.38 6.61
CA GLU A 64 -16.57 -10.31 6.89
C GLU A 64 -16.17 -11.74 6.47
N PRO A 65 -16.90 -12.78 6.87
CA PRO A 65 -16.61 -14.13 6.41
C PRO A 65 -16.60 -14.20 4.88
N GLU A 66 -15.52 -14.73 4.31
CA GLU A 66 -15.34 -14.87 2.86
C GLU A 66 -15.84 -16.26 2.43
N PRO A 67 -17.00 -16.38 1.75
CA PRO A 67 -17.65 -17.66 1.49
C PRO A 67 -16.81 -18.63 0.67
N HIS A 68 -16.05 -18.12 -0.28
CA HIS A 68 -15.19 -18.91 -1.15
C HIS A 68 -13.82 -19.25 -0.55
N LEU A 69 -13.56 -18.82 0.70
CA LEU A 69 -12.34 -19.08 1.45
C LEU A 69 -12.67 -19.75 2.80
N ASP A 70 -13.56 -20.73 2.82
CA ASP A 70 -14.02 -21.48 4.02
C ASP A 70 -14.58 -20.58 5.12
N ASN A 71 -15.25 -19.50 4.76
CA ASN A 71 -15.77 -18.49 5.68
C ASN A 71 -14.72 -17.88 6.60
N ARG A 72 -13.46 -17.88 6.20
CA ARG A 72 -12.39 -17.22 6.95
C ARG A 72 -12.59 -15.72 6.98
N ARG A 73 -12.25 -15.11 8.10
CA ARG A 73 -12.05 -13.66 8.22
C ARG A 73 -10.59 -13.34 8.02
N LEU A 74 -10.29 -12.41 7.13
CA LEU A 74 -8.93 -12.02 6.80
C LEU A 74 -8.57 -10.71 7.50
N ALA A 75 -7.40 -10.68 8.13
CA ALA A 75 -6.85 -9.45 8.66
C ALA A 75 -6.62 -8.44 7.54
N THR A 76 -7.07 -7.21 7.77
CA THR A 76 -7.02 -6.12 6.77
C THR A 76 -6.32 -4.91 7.38
N PRO A 77 -4.99 -5.00 7.67
CA PRO A 77 -4.28 -3.93 8.36
C PRO A 77 -4.32 -2.63 7.57
N ARG A 78 -4.66 -1.55 8.25
CA ARG A 78 -4.67 -0.18 7.74
C ARG A 78 -4.04 0.74 8.77
N GLY A 79 -3.12 1.59 8.34
CA GLY A 79 -2.38 2.45 9.24
C GLY A 79 -3.28 3.43 10.00
N LYS A 80 -3.23 3.37 11.34
CA LYS A 80 -3.80 4.31 12.29
C LYS A 80 -2.66 5.14 12.89
N VAL A 81 -2.02 5.92 12.04
CA VAL A 81 -0.76 6.59 12.36
C VAL A 81 -0.46 7.67 11.32
N ILE A 82 0.28 8.71 11.68
CA ILE A 82 0.82 9.70 10.73
C ILE A 82 1.54 8.98 9.59
N GLY A 83 1.21 9.34 8.34
CA GLY A 83 1.64 8.65 7.13
C GLY A 83 0.72 7.51 6.71
N GLY A 84 -0.29 7.16 7.53
CA GLY A 84 -1.25 6.10 7.23
C GLY A 84 -0.59 4.76 6.92
N SER A 85 -1.11 4.05 5.93
CA SER A 85 -0.57 2.72 5.55
C SER A 85 0.85 2.79 4.97
N SER A 86 1.33 3.94 4.48
CA SER A 86 2.74 4.07 4.09
C SER A 86 3.72 3.94 5.27
N SER A 87 3.23 4.14 6.50
CA SER A 87 4.02 3.96 7.72
C SER A 87 4.04 2.50 8.22
N ILE A 88 3.18 1.61 7.71
CA ILE A 88 3.11 0.20 8.14
C ILE A 88 3.25 -0.82 7.02
N ASN A 89 3.24 -0.41 5.75
CA ASN A 89 3.36 -1.31 4.59
C ASN A 89 4.75 -1.93 4.42
N GLY A 90 4.91 -2.83 3.44
CA GLY A 90 6.18 -3.47 3.08
C GLY A 90 7.17 -2.58 2.33
N MET A 91 6.87 -1.31 2.11
CA MET A 91 7.73 -0.34 1.41
C MET A 91 8.11 -0.71 -0.03
N VAL A 92 7.47 -1.67 -0.63
CA VAL A 92 7.66 -1.99 -2.04
C VAL A 92 7.14 -0.83 -2.89
N TYR A 93 7.94 -0.42 -3.88
CA TYR A 93 7.56 0.65 -4.80
C TYR A 93 7.34 0.09 -6.19
N VAL A 94 6.10 0.11 -6.63
CA VAL A 94 5.66 -0.34 -7.96
C VAL A 94 4.68 0.68 -8.50
N ARG A 95 4.87 1.11 -9.75
CA ARG A 95 3.86 1.86 -10.50
C ARG A 95 2.89 0.88 -11.16
N GLY A 96 1.63 1.29 -11.34
CA GLY A 96 0.71 0.57 -12.22
C GLY A 96 1.28 0.46 -13.63
N HIS A 97 0.93 -0.60 -14.36
CA HIS A 97 1.29 -0.73 -15.76
C HIS A 97 0.65 0.41 -16.58
N ALA A 98 1.30 0.87 -17.64
CA ALA A 98 0.76 1.93 -18.50
C ALA A 98 -0.68 1.64 -18.92
N ARG A 99 -0.96 0.41 -19.32
CA ARG A 99 -2.28 -0.05 -19.77
C ARG A 99 -3.36 0.02 -18.68
N ASP A 100 -3.02 -0.02 -17.39
CA ASP A 100 -4.00 0.16 -16.31
C ASP A 100 -4.58 1.57 -16.33
N PHE A 101 -3.73 2.58 -16.51
CA PHE A 101 -4.15 3.98 -16.60
C PHE A 101 -4.89 4.29 -17.90
N ASP A 102 -4.41 3.75 -19.03
CA ASP A 102 -5.08 3.91 -20.29
C ASP A 102 -6.49 3.29 -20.26
N THR A 103 -6.64 2.13 -19.59
CA THR A 103 -7.95 1.52 -19.33
C THR A 103 -8.85 2.44 -18.47
N TRP A 104 -8.30 3.13 -17.47
CA TRP A 104 -9.09 4.11 -16.70
C TRP A 104 -9.60 5.25 -17.59
N ALA A 105 -8.75 5.78 -18.47
CA ALA A 105 -9.16 6.82 -19.41
C ALA A 105 -10.23 6.31 -20.40
N GLU A 106 -10.08 5.10 -20.93
CA GLU A 106 -11.08 4.43 -21.79
C GLU A 106 -12.42 4.22 -21.07
N MET A 107 -12.41 3.98 -19.75
CA MET A 107 -13.59 3.86 -18.91
C MET A 107 -14.23 5.21 -18.53
N GLY A 108 -13.70 6.32 -19.01
CA GLY A 108 -14.24 7.66 -18.81
C GLY A 108 -13.50 8.52 -17.78
N ALA A 109 -12.37 8.07 -17.23
CA ALA A 109 -11.53 8.89 -16.37
C ALA A 109 -10.60 9.75 -17.22
N GLU A 110 -11.12 10.82 -17.82
CA GLU A 110 -10.36 11.77 -18.64
C GLU A 110 -9.20 12.39 -17.84
N GLY A 111 -8.01 12.50 -18.43
CA GLY A 111 -6.81 13.01 -17.77
C GLY A 111 -6.09 11.99 -16.88
N TRP A 112 -6.46 10.70 -16.95
CA TRP A 112 -5.85 9.61 -16.19
C TRP A 112 -5.15 8.57 -17.07
N SER A 113 -4.90 8.85 -18.37
CA SER A 113 -4.06 7.99 -19.20
C SER A 113 -2.64 7.93 -18.63
N TYR A 114 -1.84 6.94 -19.05
CA TYR A 114 -0.45 6.85 -18.58
C TYR A 114 0.36 8.10 -18.97
N ALA A 115 0.14 8.65 -20.14
CA ALA A 115 0.77 9.89 -20.57
C ALA A 115 0.44 11.08 -19.65
N ASP A 116 -0.81 11.14 -19.14
CA ASP A 116 -1.23 12.18 -18.20
C ASP A 116 -0.61 12.02 -16.81
N VAL A 117 -0.50 10.77 -16.30
CA VAL A 117 -0.03 10.51 -14.93
C VAL A 117 1.49 10.39 -14.81
N LEU A 118 2.23 10.03 -15.87
CA LEU A 118 3.68 9.89 -15.85
C LEU A 118 4.42 11.15 -15.36
N PRO A 119 4.07 12.38 -15.78
CA PRO A 119 4.68 13.59 -15.25
C PRO A 119 4.56 13.72 -13.72
N TYR A 120 3.44 13.26 -13.14
CA TYR A 120 3.23 13.27 -11.68
C TYR A 120 4.07 12.21 -10.99
N TYR A 121 4.22 11.01 -11.55
CA TYR A 121 5.14 9.99 -11.06
C TYR A 121 6.58 10.50 -11.02
N LYS A 122 7.03 11.14 -12.09
CA LYS A 122 8.36 11.76 -12.15
C LYS A 122 8.52 12.89 -11.14
N ARG A 123 7.50 13.74 -10.99
CA ARG A 123 7.50 14.87 -10.04
C ARG A 123 7.51 14.42 -8.58
N MET A 124 6.96 13.24 -8.27
CA MET A 124 6.88 12.77 -6.89
C MET A 124 8.13 12.05 -6.42
N GLU A 125 8.92 11.42 -7.30
CA GLU A 125 10.02 10.56 -6.91
C GLU A 125 11.40 11.22 -7.04
N THR A 126 12.30 10.83 -6.14
CA THR A 126 13.74 10.85 -6.35
C THR A 126 14.23 9.42 -6.40
N TRP A 127 14.49 8.92 -7.60
CA TRP A 127 15.00 7.58 -7.77
C TRP A 127 16.53 7.55 -7.63
N HIS A 128 17.00 6.68 -6.72
CA HIS A 128 18.41 6.44 -6.49
C HIS A 128 18.81 5.13 -7.16
N ASP A 129 19.34 5.22 -8.33
CA ASP A 129 19.63 4.11 -9.24
C ASP A 129 20.78 3.19 -8.82
N GLY A 130 21.45 3.50 -7.72
CA GLY A 130 22.63 2.74 -7.28
C GLY A 130 23.86 2.90 -8.19
N GLY A 131 23.86 3.88 -9.08
CA GLY A 131 24.94 4.19 -10.01
C GLY A 131 24.73 3.65 -11.44
N HIS A 132 23.55 3.17 -11.77
CA HIS A 132 23.25 2.63 -13.12
C HIS A 132 22.52 3.62 -14.03
N GLY A 133 22.19 4.82 -13.55
CA GLY A 133 21.48 5.86 -14.28
C GLY A 133 20.07 5.44 -14.71
N GLY A 134 19.04 6.12 -14.18
CA GLY A 134 17.68 5.93 -14.65
C GLY A 134 17.44 6.64 -15.96
N ASP A 135 16.55 6.10 -16.77
CA ASP A 135 16.10 6.79 -17.95
C ASP A 135 15.24 8.01 -17.54
N PRO A 136 15.70 9.24 -17.81
CA PRO A 136 14.96 10.45 -17.46
C PRO A 136 13.62 10.58 -18.19
N GLU A 137 13.37 9.80 -19.22
CA GLU A 137 12.07 9.72 -19.86
C GLU A 137 11.03 9.14 -18.87
N TRP A 138 11.42 8.15 -18.09
CA TRP A 138 10.52 7.41 -17.18
C TRP A 138 10.69 7.77 -15.71
N ARG A 139 11.89 8.16 -15.27
CA ARG A 139 12.23 8.30 -13.86
C ARG A 139 12.41 9.74 -13.42
N GLY A 140 12.04 10.03 -12.16
CA GLY A 140 12.20 11.33 -11.53
C GLY A 140 13.41 11.40 -10.60
N THR A 141 14.04 12.59 -10.49
CA THR A 141 15.27 12.79 -9.72
C THR A 141 15.17 13.84 -8.61
N ASN A 142 14.06 14.59 -8.53
CA ASN A 142 13.93 15.76 -7.64
C ASN A 142 12.63 15.75 -6.80
N GLY A 143 11.91 14.63 -6.75
CA GLY A 143 10.69 14.53 -5.97
C GLY A 143 10.95 14.22 -4.50
N PRO A 144 9.98 14.48 -3.62
CA PRO A 144 10.14 14.27 -2.18
C PRO A 144 10.15 12.79 -1.75
N LEU A 145 9.62 11.88 -2.59
CA LEU A 145 9.58 10.46 -2.32
C LEU A 145 10.87 9.78 -2.79
N HIS A 146 11.74 9.42 -1.86
CA HIS A 146 12.97 8.71 -2.18
C HIS A 146 12.71 7.23 -2.40
N VAL A 147 13.17 6.72 -3.55
CA VAL A 147 13.08 5.33 -3.98
C VAL A 147 14.48 4.77 -4.17
N THR A 148 14.77 3.60 -3.61
CA THR A 148 16.07 2.93 -3.72
C THR A 148 15.88 1.46 -4.09
N ARG A 149 16.95 0.81 -4.54
CA ARG A 149 17.02 -0.65 -4.65
C ARG A 149 17.62 -1.25 -3.38
N GLY A 150 17.16 -2.44 -3.01
CA GLY A 150 17.80 -3.22 -1.96
C GLY A 150 19.20 -3.69 -2.40
N PRO A 151 20.09 -3.97 -1.42
CA PRO A 151 21.49 -4.33 -1.73
C PRO A 151 21.67 -5.71 -2.35
N ARG A 152 20.64 -6.56 -2.39
CA ARG A 152 20.61 -7.92 -2.97
C ARG A 152 21.77 -8.82 -2.58
N LYS A 153 22.22 -8.72 -1.31
CA LYS A 153 23.39 -9.46 -0.81
C LYS A 153 23.17 -10.96 -0.60
N ASN A 154 21.90 -11.36 -0.39
CA ASN A 154 21.61 -12.78 -0.27
C ASN A 154 21.62 -13.42 -1.66
N PRO A 155 22.34 -14.54 -1.88
CA PRO A 155 22.46 -15.16 -3.20
C PRO A 155 21.12 -15.63 -3.77
N LEU A 156 20.12 -15.91 -2.93
CA LEU A 156 18.80 -16.32 -3.37
C LEU A 156 18.06 -15.24 -4.18
N PHE A 157 18.41 -13.96 -4.02
CA PHE A 157 17.83 -12.91 -4.85
C PHE A 157 18.25 -13.03 -6.32
N GLN A 158 19.51 -13.39 -6.56
CA GLN A 158 19.99 -13.63 -7.92
C GLN A 158 19.50 -14.98 -8.44
N ALA A 159 19.53 -16.02 -7.60
CA ALA A 159 19.00 -17.33 -7.96
C ALA A 159 17.54 -17.28 -8.44
N PHE A 160 16.69 -16.46 -7.79
CA PHE A 160 15.30 -16.25 -8.24
C PHE A 160 15.23 -15.65 -9.66
N VAL A 161 16.08 -14.66 -9.97
CA VAL A 161 16.14 -14.06 -11.31
C VAL A 161 16.67 -15.05 -12.35
N ASP A 162 17.70 -15.81 -11.99
CA ASP A 162 18.30 -16.82 -12.87
C ASP A 162 17.33 -17.98 -13.13
N ALA A 163 16.57 -18.41 -12.12
CA ALA A 163 15.51 -19.41 -12.28
C ALA A 163 14.42 -18.93 -13.25
N GLY A 164 13.99 -17.68 -13.14
CA GLY A 164 13.06 -17.08 -14.10
C GLY A 164 13.58 -17.11 -15.53
N ARG A 165 14.86 -16.75 -15.72
CA ARG A 165 15.53 -16.80 -17.03
C ARG A 165 15.65 -18.24 -17.57
N GLN A 166 15.99 -19.21 -16.71
CA GLN A 166 16.04 -20.62 -17.09
C GLN A 166 14.65 -21.18 -17.47
N ALA A 167 13.60 -20.68 -16.85
CA ALA A 167 12.22 -21.00 -17.19
C ALA A 167 11.72 -20.27 -18.46
N GLY A 168 12.59 -19.48 -19.14
CA GLY A 168 12.28 -18.83 -20.41
C GLY A 168 11.67 -17.43 -20.29
N TYR A 169 11.64 -16.84 -19.09
CA TYR A 169 11.15 -15.47 -18.88
C TYR A 169 12.26 -14.44 -19.12
N GLU A 170 11.85 -13.26 -19.49
CA GLU A 170 12.75 -12.11 -19.64
C GLU A 170 13.21 -11.56 -18.27
N THR A 171 14.25 -10.74 -18.31
CA THR A 171 14.71 -9.95 -17.17
C THR A 171 14.48 -8.48 -17.42
N THR A 172 14.27 -7.72 -16.35
CA THR A 172 14.17 -6.25 -16.41
C THR A 172 15.08 -5.63 -15.37
N ASP A 173 15.76 -4.56 -15.74
CA ASP A 173 16.54 -3.76 -14.80
C ASP A 173 15.72 -2.64 -14.18
N ASP A 174 14.60 -2.26 -14.80
CA ASP A 174 13.69 -1.21 -14.31
C ASP A 174 12.24 -1.49 -14.68
N TYR A 175 11.51 -2.16 -13.80
CA TYR A 175 10.08 -2.45 -14.00
C TYR A 175 9.15 -1.22 -13.82
N ASN A 176 9.68 -0.09 -13.36
CA ASN A 176 8.99 1.20 -13.31
C ASN A 176 9.39 2.14 -14.46
N GLY A 177 10.28 1.67 -15.36
CA GLY A 177 10.70 2.34 -16.58
C GLY A 177 9.80 2.04 -17.77
N GLU A 178 10.39 1.89 -18.95
CA GLU A 178 9.69 1.62 -20.20
C GLU A 178 8.93 0.29 -20.18
N LYS A 179 9.55 -0.78 -19.62
CA LYS A 179 9.03 -2.15 -19.66
C LYS A 179 8.92 -2.76 -18.27
N GLN A 180 7.69 -3.00 -17.83
CA GLN A 180 7.43 -3.63 -16.53
C GLN A 180 7.77 -5.12 -16.52
N GLU A 181 7.56 -5.85 -17.64
CA GLU A 181 7.68 -7.30 -17.71
C GLU A 181 9.10 -7.80 -17.49
N GLY A 182 9.25 -8.83 -16.65
CA GLY A 182 10.49 -9.55 -16.43
C GLY A 182 10.82 -9.78 -14.96
N PHE A 183 11.90 -10.54 -14.74
CA PHE A 183 12.51 -10.76 -13.44
C PHE A 183 13.60 -9.72 -13.19
N GLY A 184 13.62 -9.12 -11.99
CA GLY A 184 14.60 -8.08 -11.71
C GLY A 184 14.69 -7.65 -10.24
N PRO A 185 15.49 -6.59 -9.99
CA PRO A 185 15.63 -6.01 -8.67
C PRO A 185 14.34 -5.29 -8.26
N MET A 186 13.90 -5.49 -7.01
CA MET A 186 12.76 -4.78 -6.47
C MET A 186 13.16 -3.44 -5.85
N GLU A 187 12.34 -2.44 -6.06
CA GLU A 187 12.50 -1.10 -5.51
C GLU A 187 11.72 -0.91 -4.22
N GLN A 188 12.21 -0.01 -3.37
CA GLN A 188 11.65 0.23 -2.05
C GLN A 188 11.64 1.72 -1.69
N THR A 189 10.63 2.15 -0.96
CA THR A 189 10.58 3.47 -0.33
C THR A 189 11.36 3.46 0.97
N VAL A 190 12.68 3.30 0.83
CA VAL A 190 13.67 3.35 1.91
C VAL A 190 14.75 4.37 1.55
N TYR A 191 15.11 5.24 2.47
CA TYR A 191 16.14 6.23 2.27
C TYR A 191 17.02 6.39 3.50
N LYS A 192 18.33 6.38 3.32
CA LYS A 192 19.31 6.43 4.42
C LYS A 192 19.01 5.39 5.51
N GLY A 193 18.64 4.16 5.08
CA GLY A 193 18.34 3.03 5.94
C GLY A 193 17.07 3.15 6.77
N ARG A 194 16.16 4.05 6.44
CA ARG A 194 14.87 4.24 7.11
C ARG A 194 13.73 4.12 6.12
N ARG A 195 12.56 3.69 6.60
CA ARG A 195 11.29 3.83 5.87
C ARG A 195 11.10 5.28 5.42
N TRP A 196 10.81 5.48 4.16
CA TRP A 196 10.49 6.79 3.61
C TRP A 196 9.00 6.89 3.29
N SER A 197 8.20 6.97 4.36
CA SER A 197 6.74 7.06 4.27
C SER A 197 6.30 8.42 3.69
N ALA A 198 5.01 8.54 3.36
CA ALA A 198 4.42 9.81 2.96
C ALA A 198 4.53 10.89 4.05
N ALA A 199 4.60 10.49 5.33
CA ALA A 199 4.89 11.43 6.42
C ALA A 199 6.29 12.05 6.27
N ASN A 200 7.30 11.23 5.92
CA ASN A 200 8.66 11.72 5.71
C ASN A 200 8.78 12.54 4.42
N ALA A 201 8.15 12.06 3.34
CA ALA A 201 8.25 12.67 2.03
C ALA A 201 7.49 14.01 1.92
N TYR A 202 6.31 14.09 2.51
CA TYR A 202 5.37 15.18 2.25
C TYR A 202 4.92 15.91 3.50
N LEU A 203 4.37 15.19 4.51
CA LEU A 203 3.70 15.85 5.63
C LEU A 203 4.66 16.66 6.49
N ARG A 204 5.79 16.07 6.91
CA ARG A 204 6.78 16.81 7.71
C ARG A 204 7.34 18.05 7.04
N PRO A 205 7.67 18.04 5.72
CA PRO A 205 7.98 19.25 4.99
C PRO A 205 6.84 20.27 4.96
N ALA A 206 5.58 19.82 4.78
CA ALA A 206 4.42 20.72 4.81
C ALA A 206 4.23 21.40 6.18
N LEU A 207 4.32 20.63 7.26
CA LEU A 207 4.19 21.14 8.65
C LEU A 207 5.32 22.09 9.10
N LYS A 208 6.33 22.33 8.28
CA LYS A 208 7.32 23.38 8.52
C LYS A 208 6.88 24.75 8.00
N ARG A 209 5.77 24.81 7.28
CA ARG A 209 5.20 26.04 6.75
C ARG A 209 4.19 26.58 7.76
N ASP A 210 4.13 27.88 7.94
CA ASP A 210 3.24 28.55 8.91
C ASP A 210 1.75 28.42 8.54
N ASN A 211 1.44 27.99 7.33
CA ASN A 211 0.07 27.82 6.81
C ASN A 211 -0.39 26.36 6.77
N CYS A 212 0.31 25.42 7.40
CA CYS A 212 -0.07 24.00 7.42
C CYS A 212 0.03 23.42 8.83
N ASP A 213 -1.10 22.98 9.37
CA ASP A 213 -1.21 22.38 10.70
C ASP A 213 -1.82 20.97 10.65
N ILE A 214 -1.61 20.22 11.73
CA ILE A 214 -2.23 18.92 11.97
C ILE A 214 -2.85 18.84 13.34
N ILE A 215 -4.06 18.30 13.41
CA ILE A 215 -4.73 17.99 14.68
C ILE A 215 -5.04 16.50 14.77
N ARG A 216 -5.15 16.01 16.00
CA ARG A 216 -5.59 14.64 16.26
C ARG A 216 -7.08 14.61 16.50
N GLY A 217 -7.82 13.75 15.75
CA GLY A 217 -9.25 13.59 15.91
C GLY A 217 -9.80 12.43 15.11
N LEU A 218 -10.85 11.79 15.63
CA LEU A 218 -11.66 10.84 14.88
C LEU A 218 -12.77 11.62 14.16
N VAL A 219 -12.76 11.56 12.84
CA VAL A 219 -13.83 12.20 12.05
C VAL A 219 -15.10 11.37 12.14
N ASP A 220 -16.19 12.01 12.50
CA ASP A 220 -17.54 11.48 12.46
C ASP A 220 -18.10 11.61 11.03
N LYS A 221 -18.20 12.84 10.55
CA LYS A 221 -18.80 13.13 9.24
C LYS A 221 -18.31 14.45 8.63
N ILE A 222 -18.62 14.63 7.36
CA ILE A 222 -18.55 15.91 6.66
C ILE A 222 -19.91 16.59 6.77
N ASP A 223 -19.94 17.81 7.26
CA ASP A 223 -21.18 18.61 7.26
C ASP A 223 -21.43 19.16 5.85
N ILE A 224 -22.61 18.86 5.31
CA ILE A 224 -23.03 19.23 3.96
C ILE A 224 -24.31 20.07 4.06
N GLU A 225 -24.23 21.32 3.60
CA GLU A 225 -25.32 22.29 3.56
C GLU A 225 -25.52 22.77 2.12
N ASP A 226 -26.73 22.76 1.63
CA ASP A 226 -27.10 23.19 0.26
C ASP A 226 -26.22 22.54 -0.84
N GLY A 227 -25.88 21.25 -0.66
CA GLY A 227 -25.05 20.48 -1.61
C GLY A 227 -23.56 20.77 -1.55
N ARG A 228 -23.09 21.58 -0.60
CA ARG A 228 -21.69 21.95 -0.40
C ARG A 228 -21.15 21.40 0.94
N ALA A 229 -19.94 20.84 0.92
CA ALA A 229 -19.20 20.50 2.13
C ALA A 229 -18.73 21.80 2.82
N THR A 230 -19.23 22.07 4.03
CA THR A 230 -18.93 23.28 4.79
C THR A 230 -17.85 23.09 5.85
N GLY A 231 -17.60 21.85 6.23
CA GLY A 231 -16.60 21.50 7.22
C GLY A 231 -16.67 20.03 7.64
N VAL A 232 -15.95 19.73 8.69
CA VAL A 232 -15.78 18.38 9.24
C VAL A 232 -16.19 18.37 10.71
N ARG A 233 -16.95 17.36 11.11
CA ARG A 233 -17.31 17.11 12.51
C ARG A 233 -16.53 15.94 13.05
N LEU A 234 -15.89 16.13 14.20
CA LEU A 234 -15.22 15.08 14.95
C LEU A 234 -16.21 14.34 15.85
N ALA A 235 -15.84 13.13 16.26
CA ALA A 235 -16.64 12.29 17.16
C ALA A 235 -16.87 12.91 18.55
N ASP A 236 -16.05 13.85 18.99
CA ASP A 236 -16.25 14.62 20.22
C ASP A 236 -17.17 15.85 20.06
N GLY A 237 -17.73 16.04 18.85
CA GLY A 237 -18.63 17.15 18.50
C GLY A 237 -17.91 18.39 17.97
N THR A 238 -16.58 18.43 17.99
CA THR A 238 -15.81 19.59 17.47
C THR A 238 -16.09 19.80 15.99
N PHE A 239 -16.43 21.03 15.61
CA PHE A 239 -16.62 21.43 14.21
C PHE A 239 -15.40 22.19 13.70
N ILE A 240 -14.97 21.84 12.49
CA ILE A 240 -13.83 22.44 11.78
C ILE A 240 -14.35 22.94 10.44
N ARG A 241 -14.33 24.25 10.24
CA ARG A 241 -14.82 24.89 9.02
C ARG A 241 -13.80 24.78 7.89
N ALA A 242 -14.27 24.44 6.70
CA ALA A 242 -13.51 24.53 5.47
C ALA A 242 -13.98 25.76 4.68
N ASN A 243 -13.10 26.77 4.50
CA ASN A 243 -13.46 27.99 3.80
C ASN A 243 -13.53 27.78 2.29
N ARG A 244 -12.76 26.83 1.76
CA ARG A 244 -12.79 26.44 0.34
C ARG A 244 -13.31 25.03 0.16
N GLU A 245 -12.54 24.00 0.60
CA GLU A 245 -12.85 22.59 0.33
C GLU A 245 -12.50 21.66 1.47
N VAL A 246 -13.22 20.54 1.54
CA VAL A 246 -12.88 19.36 2.34
C VAL A 246 -12.26 18.32 1.42
N VAL A 247 -11.06 17.86 1.76
CA VAL A 247 -10.33 16.81 1.03
C VAL A 247 -10.42 15.50 1.81
N LEU A 248 -11.17 14.54 1.27
CA LEU A 248 -11.33 13.23 1.90
C LEU A 248 -10.24 12.26 1.45
N SER A 249 -9.30 11.95 2.35
CA SER A 249 -8.10 11.12 2.11
C SER A 249 -7.92 10.02 3.15
N ALA A 250 -9.03 9.49 3.68
CA ALA A 250 -9.03 8.52 4.79
C ALA A 250 -8.77 7.05 4.36
N GLY A 251 -8.40 6.83 3.10
CA GLY A 251 -8.10 5.51 2.52
C GLY A 251 -9.33 4.76 2.05
N SER A 252 -9.12 3.61 1.39
CA SER A 252 -10.17 2.83 0.70
C SER A 252 -11.28 2.30 1.60
N ILE A 253 -11.05 2.19 2.91
CA ILE A 253 -12.04 1.71 3.88
C ILE A 253 -12.75 2.87 4.58
N ASN A 254 -11.99 3.85 5.06
CA ASN A 254 -12.59 4.93 5.86
C ASN A 254 -13.17 6.06 5.00
N SER A 255 -12.70 6.28 3.77
CA SER A 255 -13.30 7.29 2.90
C SER A 255 -14.76 6.97 2.56
N PRO A 256 -15.11 5.78 2.06
CA PRO A 256 -16.52 5.43 1.87
C PRO A 256 -17.31 5.41 3.20
N LYS A 257 -16.72 4.94 4.31
CA LYS A 257 -17.37 5.00 5.63
C LYS A 257 -17.79 6.44 5.98
N ILE A 258 -16.89 7.41 5.86
CA ILE A 258 -17.15 8.81 6.19
C ILE A 258 -18.18 9.42 5.23
N LEU A 259 -18.16 9.09 3.93
CA LEU A 259 -19.19 9.52 2.98
C LEU A 259 -20.57 9.00 3.39
N LEU A 260 -20.69 7.71 3.69
CA LEU A 260 -21.93 7.08 4.14
C LEU A 260 -22.45 7.75 5.43
N GLN A 261 -21.58 7.97 6.42
CA GLN A 261 -21.92 8.68 7.67
C GLN A 261 -22.35 10.13 7.43
N SER A 262 -21.86 10.74 6.36
CA SER A 262 -22.22 12.11 5.94
C SER A 262 -23.52 12.18 5.13
N GLY A 263 -24.20 11.06 4.90
CA GLY A 263 -25.44 11.00 4.12
C GLY A 263 -25.21 10.94 2.60
N VAL A 264 -23.99 10.59 2.15
CA VAL A 264 -23.65 10.41 0.74
C VAL A 264 -23.47 8.92 0.45
N GLY A 265 -24.42 8.29 -0.21
CA GLY A 265 -24.40 6.84 -0.48
C GLY A 265 -25.74 6.32 -0.93
N PRO A 266 -25.94 4.97 -0.96
CA PRO A 266 -27.20 4.36 -1.31
C PRO A 266 -28.32 4.80 -0.36
N ALA A 267 -29.35 5.47 -0.88
CA ALA A 267 -30.40 6.10 -0.08
C ALA A 267 -31.13 5.12 0.85
N ASP A 268 -31.44 3.92 0.35
CA ASP A 268 -32.14 2.89 1.14
C ASP A 268 -31.30 2.37 2.31
N GLU A 269 -29.98 2.12 2.07
CA GLU A 269 -29.04 1.66 3.11
C GLU A 269 -28.88 2.73 4.21
N LEU A 270 -28.73 4.00 3.81
CA LEU A 270 -28.59 5.13 4.73
C LEU A 270 -29.85 5.33 5.57
N SER A 271 -31.03 5.33 4.92
CA SER A 271 -32.32 5.50 5.59
C SER A 271 -32.60 4.39 6.59
N ALA A 272 -32.22 3.13 6.28
CA ALA A 272 -32.35 1.99 7.19
C ALA A 272 -31.52 2.16 8.48
N LEU A 273 -30.42 2.91 8.44
CA LEU A 273 -29.59 3.25 9.59
C LEU A 273 -30.01 4.55 10.29
N GLY A 274 -31.07 5.22 9.81
CA GLY A 274 -31.51 6.53 10.33
C GLY A 274 -30.52 7.65 10.03
N ILE A 275 -29.79 7.55 8.94
CA ILE A 275 -28.90 8.60 8.41
C ILE A 275 -29.67 9.42 7.39
N GLU A 276 -29.67 10.74 7.55
CA GLU A 276 -30.28 11.67 6.59
C GLU A 276 -29.56 11.61 5.24
N VAL A 277 -30.29 11.33 4.17
CA VAL A 277 -29.73 11.26 2.82
C VAL A 277 -29.48 12.68 2.30
N LYS A 278 -28.22 13.03 2.09
CA LYS A 278 -27.78 14.29 1.47
C LYS A 278 -27.60 14.15 -0.04
N ALA A 279 -27.12 12.98 -0.49
CA ALA A 279 -27.01 12.66 -1.90
C ALA A 279 -27.10 11.15 -2.11
N ASP A 280 -28.03 10.72 -2.95
CA ASP A 280 -28.12 9.33 -3.38
C ASP A 280 -26.98 9.02 -4.37
N ARG A 281 -26.06 8.19 -3.91
CA ARG A 281 -24.87 7.77 -4.67
C ARG A 281 -24.65 6.26 -4.47
N PRO A 282 -25.35 5.42 -5.25
CA PRO A 282 -25.36 3.97 -5.03
C PRO A 282 -24.00 3.29 -5.18
N GLY A 283 -23.01 3.95 -5.82
CA GLY A 283 -21.66 3.43 -5.97
C GLY A 283 -20.75 3.63 -4.75
N VAL A 284 -21.13 4.45 -3.77
CA VAL A 284 -20.29 4.66 -2.57
C VAL A 284 -20.22 3.38 -1.74
N GLY A 285 -18.98 2.93 -1.46
CA GLY A 285 -18.70 1.69 -0.77
C GLY A 285 -18.73 0.44 -1.64
N LYS A 286 -19.13 0.54 -2.92
CA LYS A 286 -19.22 -0.61 -3.83
C LYS A 286 -17.95 -0.81 -4.67
N ASN A 287 -17.87 -1.95 -5.36
CA ASN A 287 -16.76 -2.32 -6.24
C ASN A 287 -15.38 -2.41 -5.54
N LEU A 288 -15.35 -2.78 -4.27
CA LEU A 288 -14.08 -3.01 -3.57
C LEU A 288 -13.26 -4.09 -4.28
N GLN A 289 -12.00 -3.77 -4.55
CA GLN A 289 -11.02 -4.65 -5.16
C GLN A 289 -9.78 -4.74 -4.27
N ASP A 290 -9.13 -5.89 -4.28
CA ASP A 290 -7.86 -6.10 -3.59
C ASP A 290 -7.02 -7.17 -4.28
N HIS A 291 -5.72 -7.18 -4.02
CA HIS A 291 -4.80 -8.20 -4.51
C HIS A 291 -4.66 -9.32 -3.47
N LEU A 292 -5.43 -10.39 -3.63
CA LEU A 292 -5.19 -11.61 -2.87
C LEU A 292 -3.90 -12.26 -3.39
N GLU A 293 -3.07 -12.79 -2.48
CA GLU A 293 -1.83 -13.48 -2.83
C GLU A 293 -1.69 -14.81 -2.08
N VAL A 294 -0.87 -15.70 -2.62
CA VAL A 294 -0.47 -16.93 -1.94
C VAL A 294 1.03 -16.91 -1.67
N TYR A 295 1.43 -17.48 -0.54
CA TYR A 295 2.83 -17.65 -0.16
C TYR A 295 3.28 -19.05 -0.57
N MET A 296 4.05 -19.13 -1.64
CA MET A 296 4.68 -20.38 -2.08
C MET A 296 6.00 -20.54 -1.33
N GLN A 297 6.04 -21.46 -0.38
CA GLN A 297 7.15 -21.66 0.55
C GLN A 297 7.89 -22.96 0.25
N PHE A 298 9.22 -22.89 0.27
CA PHE A 298 10.10 -24.01 -0.02
C PHE A 298 11.20 -24.13 1.03
N ALA A 299 11.54 -25.37 1.39
CA ALA A 299 12.71 -25.65 2.21
C ALA A 299 14.00 -25.42 1.40
N SER A 300 14.97 -24.78 2.01
CA SER A 300 16.30 -24.59 1.41
C SER A 300 17.21 -25.75 1.80
N LYS A 301 17.87 -26.36 0.82
CA LYS A 301 18.89 -27.39 1.04
C LYS A 301 20.16 -26.84 1.71
N LEU A 302 20.42 -25.55 1.52
CA LEU A 302 21.61 -24.87 2.03
C LEU A 302 21.24 -23.87 3.14
N PRO A 303 22.10 -23.66 4.16
CA PRO A 303 21.83 -22.74 5.27
C PRO A 303 22.13 -21.28 4.91
N ILE A 304 21.67 -20.83 3.74
CA ILE A 304 21.97 -19.49 3.19
C ILE A 304 20.85 -18.48 3.38
N THR A 305 19.68 -18.90 3.87
CA THR A 305 18.52 -18.02 4.06
C THR A 305 18.70 -17.10 5.28
N LEU A 306 17.82 -16.11 5.39
CA LEU A 306 17.81 -15.20 6.55
C LEU A 306 17.40 -15.88 7.86
N TYR A 307 16.93 -17.14 7.83
CA TYR A 307 16.59 -17.93 9.02
C TYR A 307 17.75 -18.01 10.02
N LYS A 308 19.02 -18.02 9.56
CA LYS A 308 20.21 -17.97 10.43
C LYS A 308 20.24 -16.79 11.41
N TYR A 309 19.50 -15.72 11.12
CA TYR A 309 19.39 -14.53 11.95
C TYR A 309 18.07 -14.50 12.78
N TRP A 310 17.30 -15.60 12.79
CA TRP A 310 15.97 -15.62 13.39
C TRP A 310 15.97 -15.72 14.93
N ASN A 311 17.11 -15.95 15.55
CA ASN A 311 17.26 -15.99 17.01
C ASN A 311 17.28 -14.58 17.63
N LEU A 312 16.96 -14.52 18.94
CA LEU A 312 16.83 -13.24 19.67
C LEU A 312 18.13 -12.41 19.68
N ILE A 313 19.30 -13.08 19.81
CA ILE A 313 20.60 -12.39 19.85
C ILE A 313 20.85 -11.71 18.51
N SER A 314 20.67 -12.40 17.40
CA SER A 314 20.83 -11.84 16.06
C SER A 314 19.85 -10.68 15.81
N LYS A 315 18.59 -10.82 16.21
CA LYS A 315 17.59 -9.74 16.10
C LYS A 315 18.00 -8.51 16.92
N ALA A 316 18.52 -8.71 18.13
CA ALA A 316 19.02 -7.62 18.97
C ALA A 316 20.23 -6.92 18.34
N VAL A 317 21.20 -7.67 17.79
CA VAL A 317 22.38 -7.12 17.10
C VAL A 317 21.97 -6.35 15.84
N ILE A 318 21.05 -6.88 15.03
CA ILE A 318 20.53 -6.21 13.84
C ILE A 318 19.81 -4.90 14.25
N GLY A 319 18.97 -4.96 15.27
CA GLY A 319 18.27 -3.80 15.81
C GLY A 319 19.22 -2.71 16.34
N ALA A 320 20.21 -3.10 17.14
CA ALA A 320 21.21 -2.20 17.69
C ALA A 320 22.05 -1.56 16.56
N ARG A 321 22.56 -2.36 15.62
CA ARG A 321 23.29 -1.83 14.46
C ARG A 321 22.46 -0.81 13.70
N TRP A 322 21.20 -1.14 13.40
CA TRP A 322 20.32 -0.20 12.71
C TRP A 322 20.06 1.06 13.57
N LEU A 323 19.83 0.90 14.87
CA LEU A 323 19.53 2.03 15.76
C LEU A 323 20.66 3.07 15.76
N PHE A 324 21.92 2.62 15.77
CA PHE A 324 23.06 3.53 15.83
C PHE A 324 23.57 3.98 14.45
N THR A 325 23.51 3.11 13.44
CA THR A 325 24.15 3.38 12.13
C THR A 325 23.19 3.50 10.96
N LYS A 326 21.93 3.07 11.12
CA LYS A 326 20.93 2.95 10.02
C LYS A 326 21.43 2.07 8.85
N THR A 327 22.23 1.03 9.14
CA THR A 327 22.84 0.12 8.16
C THR A 327 22.57 -1.34 8.49
N GLY A 328 22.99 -2.24 7.60
CA GLY A 328 22.89 -3.69 7.77
C GLY A 328 21.50 -4.22 7.38
N LEU A 329 21.20 -5.44 7.83
CA LEU A 329 19.93 -6.11 7.49
C LEU A 329 18.69 -5.32 7.94
N GLY A 330 18.80 -4.55 9.02
CA GLY A 330 17.73 -3.69 9.49
C GLY A 330 17.34 -2.55 8.54
N ALA A 331 18.20 -2.20 7.60
CA ALA A 331 18.06 -1.06 6.69
C ALA A 331 17.38 -1.39 5.34
N SER A 332 16.89 -2.62 5.15
CA SER A 332 16.14 -3.05 3.97
C SER A 332 14.87 -3.77 4.37
N ASN A 333 13.84 -3.68 3.53
CA ASN A 333 12.59 -4.42 3.71
C ASN A 333 12.72 -5.92 3.38
N GLN A 334 13.85 -6.35 2.83
CA GLN A 334 14.17 -7.71 2.42
C GLN A 334 13.36 -8.22 1.21
N PHE A 335 12.50 -7.41 0.62
CA PHE A 335 11.93 -7.65 -0.71
C PHE A 335 12.86 -7.02 -1.75
N GLU A 336 13.84 -7.78 -2.23
CA GLU A 336 14.89 -7.21 -3.08
C GLU A 336 14.93 -7.81 -4.49
N SER A 337 14.02 -8.75 -4.81
CA SER A 337 13.76 -9.24 -6.16
C SER A 337 12.28 -9.42 -6.40
N ALA A 338 11.87 -9.16 -7.63
CA ALA A 338 10.49 -9.22 -8.11
C ALA A 338 10.42 -9.85 -9.49
N ALA A 339 9.21 -10.19 -9.91
CA ALA A 339 8.92 -10.44 -11.30
C ALA A 339 7.50 -10.00 -11.65
N PHE A 340 7.34 -9.58 -12.90
CA PHE A 340 6.07 -9.29 -13.54
C PHE A 340 6.02 -10.14 -14.81
N ILE A 341 5.10 -11.10 -14.87
CA ILE A 341 5.03 -12.04 -15.99
C ILE A 341 3.60 -12.17 -16.51
N ARG A 342 3.49 -12.66 -17.73
CA ARG A 342 2.22 -13.05 -18.33
C ARG A 342 1.89 -14.50 -17.97
N SER A 343 0.65 -14.73 -17.51
CA SER A 343 0.18 -16.07 -17.15
C SER A 343 0.11 -17.02 -18.33
N LYS A 344 -0.01 -16.49 -19.54
CA LYS A 344 -0.07 -17.24 -20.82
C LYS A 344 0.40 -16.37 -21.98
N ALA A 345 0.82 -17.03 -23.05
CA ALA A 345 1.16 -16.35 -24.29
C ALA A 345 -0.05 -15.57 -24.87
N GLY A 346 0.25 -14.47 -25.56
CA GLY A 346 -0.75 -13.63 -26.21
C GLY A 346 -1.44 -12.59 -25.33
N LEU A 347 -1.13 -12.53 -24.04
CA LEU A 347 -1.53 -11.38 -23.21
C LEU A 347 -0.73 -10.15 -23.61
N GLU A 348 -1.40 -9.00 -23.60
CA GLU A 348 -0.79 -7.72 -23.99
C GLU A 348 0.26 -7.26 -22.97
N TYR A 349 0.05 -7.53 -21.67
CA TYR A 349 0.88 -7.06 -20.57
C TYR A 349 0.85 -8.05 -19.39
N PRO A 350 1.80 -7.94 -18.42
CA PRO A 350 1.86 -8.83 -17.26
C PRO A 350 0.58 -8.80 -16.43
N ASP A 351 0.18 -9.96 -15.95
CA ASP A 351 -0.98 -10.16 -15.09
C ASP A 351 -0.67 -10.89 -13.79
N ILE A 352 0.58 -11.33 -13.59
CA ILE A 352 1.09 -11.95 -12.36
C ILE A 352 2.26 -11.14 -11.82
N GLN A 353 2.24 -10.89 -10.53
CA GLN A 353 3.34 -10.27 -9.79
C GLN A 353 3.95 -11.25 -8.80
N TYR A 354 5.28 -11.17 -8.61
CA TYR A 354 6.03 -11.87 -7.60
C TYR A 354 6.79 -10.92 -6.69
N HIS A 355 6.74 -11.19 -5.39
CA HIS A 355 7.64 -10.66 -4.39
C HIS A 355 8.45 -11.79 -3.80
N PHE A 356 9.77 -11.74 -3.90
CA PHE A 356 10.64 -12.81 -3.41
C PHE A 356 11.27 -12.46 -2.06
N LEU A 357 11.28 -13.43 -1.14
CA LEU A 357 11.90 -13.32 0.18
C LEU A 357 12.85 -14.51 0.43
N PRO A 358 14.11 -14.27 0.84
CA PRO A 358 15.06 -15.32 1.20
C PRO A 358 14.82 -15.83 2.64
N ILE A 359 13.55 -15.94 3.03
CA ILE A 359 13.08 -16.52 4.30
C ILE A 359 11.63 -16.96 4.14
N ALA A 360 11.24 -18.06 4.80
CA ALA A 360 9.86 -18.48 4.88
C ALA A 360 9.22 -17.97 6.18
N VAL A 361 8.26 -17.05 6.05
CA VAL A 361 7.54 -16.42 7.16
C VAL A 361 6.04 -16.43 6.93
N ARG A 362 5.28 -16.40 8.01
CA ARG A 362 3.84 -16.22 7.99
C ARG A 362 3.51 -14.73 7.94
N TYR A 363 2.27 -14.41 7.62
CA TYR A 363 1.77 -13.03 7.58
C TYR A 363 1.96 -12.27 8.91
N ASP A 364 1.84 -12.97 10.05
CA ASP A 364 2.08 -12.41 11.39
C ASP A 364 3.58 -12.19 11.71
N GLY A 365 4.46 -12.42 10.74
CA GLY A 365 5.90 -12.26 10.89
C GLY A 365 6.59 -13.38 11.67
N LYS A 366 5.88 -14.47 12.01
CA LYS A 366 6.48 -15.66 12.62
C LYS A 366 7.09 -16.57 11.56
N ALA A 367 8.06 -17.39 11.95
CA ALA A 367 8.59 -18.41 11.04
C ALA A 367 7.48 -19.36 10.58
N ALA A 368 7.49 -19.73 9.31
CA ALA A 368 6.50 -20.66 8.75
C ALA A 368 6.71 -22.09 9.23
N ALA A 369 8.00 -22.48 9.37
CA ALA A 369 8.46 -23.76 9.88
C ALA A 369 9.83 -23.59 10.53
N GLU A 370 10.27 -24.61 11.29
CA GLU A 370 11.66 -24.67 11.74
C GLU A 370 12.57 -25.01 10.57
N GLY A 371 13.70 -24.28 10.46
CA GLY A 371 14.71 -24.50 9.44
C GLY A 371 14.79 -23.45 8.36
N HIS A 372 15.73 -23.68 7.44
CA HIS A 372 15.98 -22.79 6.32
C HIS A 372 14.90 -22.93 5.25
N GLY A 373 14.29 -21.82 4.85
CA GLY A 373 13.30 -21.76 3.79
C GLY A 373 13.31 -20.38 3.10
N PHE A 374 12.69 -20.32 1.95
CA PHE A 374 12.46 -19.08 1.18
C PHE A 374 11.05 -19.11 0.60
N GLN A 375 10.56 -17.96 0.15
CA GLN A 375 9.21 -17.87 -0.38
C GLN A 375 9.08 -16.84 -1.50
N ALA A 376 8.08 -17.09 -2.35
CA ALA A 376 7.53 -16.07 -3.22
C ALA A 376 6.07 -15.80 -2.82
N HIS A 377 5.72 -14.54 -2.74
CA HIS A 377 4.35 -14.08 -2.74
C HIS A 377 3.93 -13.91 -4.19
N THR A 378 2.83 -14.51 -4.58
CA THR A 378 2.34 -14.41 -5.95
C THR A 378 0.83 -14.32 -5.98
N GLY A 379 0.32 -13.59 -6.94
CA GLY A 379 -1.10 -13.44 -7.18
C GLY A 379 -1.40 -12.73 -8.49
N PRO A 380 -2.64 -12.83 -8.97
CA PRO A 380 -3.11 -12.09 -10.12
C PRO A 380 -3.20 -10.60 -9.81
N MET A 381 -2.80 -9.78 -10.77
CA MET A 381 -2.78 -8.33 -10.60
C MET A 381 -4.16 -7.69 -10.85
N ARG A 382 -5.13 -8.41 -11.43
CA ARG A 382 -6.43 -7.85 -11.83
C ARG A 382 -7.55 -8.84 -11.61
N SER A 383 -7.79 -9.20 -10.34
CA SER A 383 -8.95 -9.99 -9.93
C SER A 383 -10.25 -9.32 -10.37
N ILE A 384 -11.22 -10.12 -10.81
CA ILE A 384 -12.55 -9.63 -11.21
C ILE A 384 -13.61 -9.78 -10.13
N SER A 385 -13.32 -10.43 -9.02
CA SER A 385 -14.18 -10.43 -7.84
C SER A 385 -14.35 -9.00 -7.31
N ARG A 386 -15.56 -8.67 -6.87
CA ARG A 386 -15.91 -7.34 -6.36
C ARG A 386 -16.61 -7.47 -5.03
N GLY A 387 -16.19 -6.61 -4.11
CA GLY A 387 -16.71 -6.52 -2.76
C GLY A 387 -17.29 -5.15 -2.44
N GLU A 388 -17.46 -4.90 -1.16
CA GLU A 388 -18.06 -3.67 -0.66
C GLU A 388 -17.59 -3.28 0.74
N VAL A 389 -17.75 -2.00 1.07
CA VAL A 389 -17.64 -1.43 2.40
C VAL A 389 -18.98 -0.81 2.76
N THR A 390 -19.62 -1.28 3.84
CA THR A 390 -20.92 -0.77 4.30
C THR A 390 -20.88 -0.42 5.79
N LEU A 391 -21.81 0.40 6.24
CA LEU A 391 -21.94 0.72 7.67
C LEU A 391 -22.66 -0.41 8.43
N LYS A 392 -22.30 -0.58 9.70
CA LYS A 392 -23.05 -1.38 10.67
C LYS A 392 -24.05 -0.50 11.45
N SER A 393 -23.65 0.72 11.73
CA SER A 393 -24.45 1.74 12.40
C SER A 393 -23.93 3.15 12.06
N LYS A 394 -24.53 4.17 12.65
CA LYS A 394 -24.07 5.56 12.56
C LYS A 394 -22.97 5.94 13.57
N ASP A 395 -22.50 5.01 14.40
CA ASP A 395 -21.44 5.26 15.37
C ASP A 395 -20.08 5.37 14.64
N PRO A 396 -19.39 6.52 14.70
CA PRO A 396 -18.10 6.71 14.04
C PRO A 396 -16.99 5.83 14.63
N THR A 397 -17.17 5.32 15.85
CA THR A 397 -16.17 4.42 16.48
C THR A 397 -16.30 2.98 16.03
N GLU A 398 -17.45 2.59 15.48
CA GLU A 398 -17.68 1.24 15.00
C GLU A 398 -16.97 0.99 13.66
N ALA A 399 -16.28 -0.16 13.55
CA ALA A 399 -15.66 -0.58 12.30
C ALA A 399 -16.73 -0.88 11.23
N PRO A 400 -16.53 -0.47 9.97
CA PRO A 400 -17.47 -0.80 8.90
C PRO A 400 -17.44 -2.31 8.60
N ARG A 401 -18.44 -2.79 7.89
CA ARG A 401 -18.39 -4.12 7.27
C ARG A 401 -17.49 -4.02 6.05
N ILE A 402 -16.54 -4.94 5.95
CA ILE A 402 -15.60 -5.04 4.83
C ILE A 402 -15.76 -6.41 4.23
N PHE A 403 -16.28 -6.50 3.05
CA PHE A 403 -16.50 -7.75 2.34
C PHE A 403 -15.79 -7.69 0.99
N PHE A 404 -14.76 -8.48 0.80
CA PHE A 404 -13.98 -8.49 -0.44
C PHE A 404 -14.61 -9.37 -1.50
N ASN A 405 -15.38 -10.38 -1.08
CA ASN A 405 -15.97 -11.37 -1.97
C ASN A 405 -14.91 -12.10 -2.82
N TYR A 406 -13.75 -12.36 -2.21
CA TYR A 406 -12.63 -13.01 -2.88
C TYR A 406 -13.03 -14.33 -3.53
N MET A 407 -12.43 -14.62 -4.69
CA MET A 407 -12.60 -15.90 -5.38
C MET A 407 -14.06 -16.21 -5.78
N SER A 408 -14.93 -15.22 -5.86
CA SER A 408 -16.33 -15.37 -6.28
C SER A 408 -16.49 -15.66 -7.79
N GLN A 409 -15.41 -15.52 -8.54
CA GLN A 409 -15.38 -15.69 -9.99
C GLN A 409 -14.41 -16.83 -10.38
N GLU A 410 -14.82 -17.72 -11.28
CA GLU A 410 -13.98 -18.85 -11.72
C GLU A 410 -12.65 -18.40 -12.33
N LYS A 411 -12.63 -17.27 -13.01
CA LYS A 411 -11.39 -16.68 -13.54
C LYS A 411 -10.33 -16.47 -12.46
N ASP A 412 -10.71 -15.99 -11.27
CA ASP A 412 -9.76 -15.77 -10.17
C ASP A 412 -9.13 -17.11 -9.73
N TRP A 413 -9.92 -18.20 -9.68
CA TRP A 413 -9.43 -19.54 -9.39
C TRP A 413 -8.44 -20.04 -10.42
N ASP A 414 -8.73 -19.86 -11.72
CA ASP A 414 -7.84 -20.26 -12.80
C ASP A 414 -6.53 -19.49 -12.80
N GLU A 415 -6.59 -18.20 -12.51
CA GLU A 415 -5.39 -17.36 -12.37
C GLU A 415 -4.54 -17.81 -11.18
N PHE A 416 -5.12 -18.10 -10.01
CA PHE A 416 -4.38 -18.65 -8.87
C PHE A 416 -3.79 -20.02 -9.11
N ARG A 417 -4.52 -20.94 -9.74
CA ARG A 417 -3.99 -22.25 -10.15
C ARG A 417 -2.79 -22.07 -11.09
N THR A 418 -2.86 -21.07 -11.95
CA THR A 418 -1.76 -20.74 -12.87
C THR A 418 -0.58 -20.14 -12.11
N CYS A 419 -0.77 -19.19 -11.19
CA CYS A 419 0.28 -18.68 -10.32
C CYS A 419 1.04 -19.82 -9.62
N ILE A 420 0.31 -20.79 -9.05
CA ILE A 420 0.92 -21.93 -8.33
C ILE A 420 1.74 -22.81 -9.29
N ARG A 421 1.21 -23.12 -10.48
CA ARG A 421 1.92 -23.96 -11.47
C ARG A 421 3.19 -23.29 -11.96
N LEU A 422 3.13 -22.02 -12.36
CA LEU A 422 4.29 -21.26 -12.84
C LEU A 422 5.34 -21.08 -11.74
N THR A 423 4.92 -20.87 -10.49
CA THR A 423 5.86 -20.79 -9.37
C THR A 423 6.62 -22.10 -9.18
N ARG A 424 5.95 -23.26 -9.29
CA ARG A 424 6.59 -24.57 -9.22
C ARG A 424 7.56 -24.81 -10.36
N GLU A 425 7.20 -24.38 -11.58
CA GLU A 425 8.09 -24.43 -12.74
C GLU A 425 9.35 -23.59 -12.54
N ILE A 426 9.20 -22.33 -12.12
CA ILE A 426 10.32 -21.42 -11.86
C ILE A 426 11.22 -21.98 -10.75
N PHE A 427 10.67 -22.45 -9.64
CA PHE A 427 11.45 -22.96 -8.52
C PHE A 427 11.95 -24.40 -8.72
N GLY A 428 11.59 -25.04 -9.83
CA GLY A 428 12.12 -26.32 -10.27
C GLY A 428 13.36 -26.21 -11.14
N GLN A 429 13.84 -25.00 -11.45
CA GLN A 429 15.02 -24.78 -12.26
C GLN A 429 16.32 -25.05 -11.46
N ASP A 430 17.43 -25.19 -12.17
CA ASP A 430 18.73 -25.56 -11.58
C ASP A 430 19.39 -24.43 -10.76
N ALA A 431 18.99 -23.17 -10.97
CA ALA A 431 19.55 -21.97 -10.34
C ALA A 431 19.37 -21.88 -8.81
#